data_1603f38147342c7b54a9cc647eb0bd23
#
_entry.id   1603f38147342c7b54a9cc647eb0bd23
#
_cell.length_a   1.000
_cell.length_b   1.000
_cell.length_c   1.000
_cell.angle_alpha   90.00
_cell.angle_beta   90.00
_cell.angle_gamma   90.00
#
_symmetry.space_group_name_H-M   'P 1'
#
loop_
_entity.id
_entity.type
_entity.pdbx_description
1 polymer ?
#
loop_
_entity_poly.entity_id
_entity_poly.type
_entity_poly.pdbx_seq_one_letter_code
_entity_poly.pdbx_strand_id
1 'polypeptide(L)'
;MLDVHRLRVFRSVVASGSIGAAAANLGYTPSAVSQHVSALQRETGLKLLARHGRGIRPTAAGHALAAQADGVLERLGEAEAMVADLRAGRTGSLSVAYFASVGSAWLPDVVRTVTTQFPGVRLDLELAEHIPDKTEDRADLQIVVANAEFAAGSGFTAYHLLDDPYVAVLPQNHRFADRDEIELAELEDESWIDNDFARGWCRRNLLQACTAAGFSPTFRVEAHDYPTAVAFVEAGIGMTVLPELGAVNLPPATVSVPVVRPAPVRSIYAVLQDAVAHTPPAIAALDALRQAAVASRAAVVAA
;
A
#
# COMPACT_ATOMS: atom_id res chain seq x y z
N MET A 1 -4.96 8.61 41.94
CA MET A 1 -4.30 8.97 40.66
C MET A 1 -4.71 10.39 40.31
N LEU A 2 -3.79 11.25 39.82
CA LEU A 2 -4.13 12.62 39.44
C LEU A 2 -5.01 12.61 38.18
N ASP A 3 -6.10 13.37 38.24
CA ASP A 3 -7.01 13.55 37.11
C ASP A 3 -6.50 14.65 36.18
N VAL A 4 -6.25 14.30 34.92
CA VAL A 4 -5.70 15.22 33.89
C VAL A 4 -6.63 16.43 33.66
N HIS A 5 -7.93 16.21 33.69
CA HIS A 5 -8.91 17.28 33.53
C HIS A 5 -8.81 18.30 34.67
N ARG A 6 -8.67 17.84 35.91
CA ARG A 6 -8.47 18.70 37.08
C ARG A 6 -7.14 19.45 37.04
N LEU A 7 -6.06 18.82 36.54
CA LEU A 7 -4.80 19.50 36.29
C LEU A 7 -4.97 20.63 35.27
N ARG A 8 -5.68 20.38 34.15
CA ARG A 8 -5.98 21.39 33.12
C ARG A 8 -6.74 22.58 33.69
N VAL A 9 -7.78 22.32 34.48
CA VAL A 9 -8.57 23.37 35.16
C VAL A 9 -7.70 24.17 36.15
N PHE A 10 -6.92 23.48 36.97
CA PHE A 10 -6.03 24.12 37.94
C PHE A 10 -4.98 25.00 37.25
N ARG A 11 -4.36 24.50 36.20
CA ARG A 11 -3.37 25.24 35.38
C ARG A 11 -4.00 26.54 34.81
N SER A 12 -5.24 26.43 34.30
CA SER A 12 -5.98 27.60 33.81
C SER A 12 -6.26 28.64 34.91
N VAL A 13 -6.57 28.21 36.15
CA VAL A 13 -6.74 29.09 37.29
C VAL A 13 -5.43 29.80 37.66
N VAL A 14 -4.29 29.09 37.65
CA VAL A 14 -2.96 29.68 37.92
C VAL A 14 -2.59 30.71 36.85
N ALA A 15 -2.80 30.38 35.57
CA ALA A 15 -2.49 31.25 34.44
C ALA A 15 -3.39 32.50 34.40
N SER A 16 -4.68 32.38 34.73
CA SER A 16 -5.64 33.45 34.66
C SER A 16 -5.70 34.32 35.94
N GLY A 17 -5.04 33.85 37.01
CA GLY A 17 -4.99 34.57 38.30
C GLY A 17 -6.32 34.59 39.07
N SER A 18 -7.42 34.08 38.53
CA SER A 18 -8.73 34.02 39.20
C SER A 18 -9.62 32.86 38.72
N ILE A 19 -10.48 32.35 39.61
CA ILE A 19 -11.45 31.29 39.28
C ILE A 19 -12.46 31.78 38.24
N GLY A 20 -12.88 33.05 38.28
CA GLY A 20 -13.84 33.60 37.33
C GLY A 20 -13.26 33.70 35.92
N ALA A 21 -12.04 34.19 35.78
CA ALA A 21 -11.38 34.27 34.47
C ALA A 21 -11.09 32.86 33.89
N ALA A 22 -10.64 31.92 34.71
CA ALA A 22 -10.46 30.54 34.27
C ALA A 22 -11.78 29.88 33.85
N ALA A 23 -12.88 30.15 34.56
CA ALA A 23 -14.19 29.64 34.18
C ALA A 23 -14.65 30.18 32.82
N ALA A 24 -14.47 31.48 32.56
CA ALA A 24 -14.77 32.07 31.26
C ALA A 24 -13.92 31.45 30.13
N ASN A 25 -12.61 31.28 30.35
CA ASN A 25 -11.69 30.69 29.36
C ASN A 25 -12.02 29.24 29.04
N LEU A 26 -12.53 28.46 29.99
CA LEU A 26 -12.82 27.05 29.84
C LEU A 26 -14.29 26.73 29.49
N GLY A 27 -15.15 27.75 29.43
CA GLY A 27 -16.59 27.57 29.21
C GLY A 27 -17.30 26.91 30.40
N TYR A 28 -16.80 27.09 31.63
CA TYR A 28 -17.38 26.55 32.87
C TYR A 28 -17.98 27.63 33.74
N THR A 29 -18.75 27.18 34.74
CA THR A 29 -19.15 28.07 35.82
C THR A 29 -18.04 28.22 36.88
N PRO A 30 -17.93 29.37 37.57
CA PRO A 30 -16.96 29.53 38.66
C PRO A 30 -17.08 28.47 39.75
N SER A 31 -18.30 28.00 40.03
CA SER A 31 -18.56 26.91 40.97
C SER A 31 -17.95 25.58 40.53
N ALA A 32 -18.08 25.21 39.24
CA ALA A 32 -17.52 24.01 38.71
C ALA A 32 -15.95 24.03 38.75
N VAL A 33 -15.34 25.14 38.36
CA VAL A 33 -13.88 25.32 38.46
C VAL A 33 -13.43 25.22 39.92
N SER A 34 -14.15 25.83 40.87
CA SER A 34 -13.83 25.72 42.30
C SER A 34 -13.93 24.29 42.82
N GLN A 35 -14.90 23.50 42.35
CA GLN A 35 -15.06 22.09 42.71
C GLN A 35 -13.89 21.24 42.19
N HIS A 36 -13.49 21.45 40.93
CA HIS A 36 -12.34 20.76 40.33
C HIS A 36 -11.04 21.03 41.08
N VAL A 37 -10.78 22.31 41.41
CA VAL A 37 -9.59 22.70 42.20
C VAL A 37 -9.66 22.10 43.60
N SER A 38 -10.79 22.15 44.28
CA SER A 38 -10.95 21.55 45.59
C SER A 38 -10.77 20.04 45.61
N ALA A 39 -11.25 19.37 44.56
CA ALA A 39 -11.03 17.94 44.35
C ALA A 39 -9.53 17.63 44.18
N LEU A 40 -8.82 18.39 43.33
CA LEU A 40 -7.37 18.24 43.12
C LEU A 40 -6.59 18.46 44.45
N GLN A 41 -6.94 19.44 45.23
CA GLN A 41 -6.33 19.65 46.55
C GLN A 41 -6.56 18.46 47.51
N ARG A 42 -7.76 17.85 47.48
CA ARG A 42 -8.02 16.63 48.27
C ARG A 42 -7.21 15.43 47.76
N GLU A 43 -7.09 15.25 46.46
CA GLU A 43 -6.31 14.17 45.86
C GLU A 43 -4.82 14.27 46.19
N THR A 44 -4.28 15.49 46.15
CA THR A 44 -2.88 15.74 46.42
C THR A 44 -2.56 15.84 47.92
N GLY A 45 -3.57 16.09 48.75
CA GLY A 45 -3.36 16.41 50.18
C GLY A 45 -2.68 17.78 50.37
N LEU A 46 -2.57 18.60 49.36
CA LEU A 46 -1.84 19.86 49.37
C LEU A 46 -2.78 21.04 49.23
N LYS A 47 -2.47 22.16 49.91
CA LYS A 47 -3.11 23.45 49.69
C LYS A 47 -2.43 24.10 48.52
N LEU A 48 -3.08 24.10 47.33
CA LEU A 48 -2.51 24.60 46.06
C LEU A 48 -2.78 26.08 45.85
N LEU A 49 -3.93 26.58 46.35
CA LEU A 49 -4.32 27.99 46.31
C LEU A 49 -4.51 28.55 47.69
N ALA A 50 -4.15 29.83 47.91
CA ALA A 50 -4.38 30.58 49.10
C ALA A 50 -5.18 31.85 48.80
N ARG A 51 -5.99 32.31 49.76
CA ARG A 51 -6.67 33.63 49.66
C ARG A 51 -5.63 34.74 49.73
N HIS A 52 -5.76 35.74 48.84
CA HIS A 52 -4.94 36.95 48.80
C HIS A 52 -5.82 38.16 48.51
N GLY A 53 -6.11 38.99 49.51
CA GLY A 53 -7.05 40.07 49.38
C GLY A 53 -8.47 39.53 49.00
N ARG A 54 -9.03 40.11 47.93
CA ARG A 54 -10.32 39.66 47.33
C ARG A 54 -10.18 38.53 46.32
N GLY A 55 -8.94 38.04 46.05
CA GLY A 55 -8.65 37.00 45.06
C GLY A 55 -7.98 35.78 45.65
N ILE A 56 -7.35 35.00 44.77
CA ILE A 56 -6.61 33.80 45.10
C ILE A 56 -5.17 33.91 44.51
N ARG A 57 -4.25 33.24 45.16
CA ARG A 57 -2.86 33.10 44.69
C ARG A 57 -2.41 31.67 44.80
N PRO A 58 -1.60 31.13 43.84
CA PRO A 58 -0.97 29.82 44.01
C PRO A 58 0.01 29.84 45.20
N THR A 59 0.04 28.73 45.95
CA THR A 59 1.07 28.47 46.94
C THR A 59 2.36 28.02 46.25
N ALA A 60 3.46 27.86 46.97
CA ALA A 60 4.68 27.24 46.43
C ALA A 60 4.41 25.85 45.83
N ALA A 61 3.61 25.01 46.52
CA ALA A 61 3.17 23.73 46.01
C ALA A 61 2.28 23.88 44.77
N GLY A 62 1.42 24.92 44.73
CA GLY A 62 0.60 25.25 43.58
C GLY A 62 1.43 25.63 42.34
N HIS A 63 2.43 26.47 42.51
CA HIS A 63 3.35 26.79 41.42
C HIS A 63 4.12 25.58 40.89
N ALA A 64 4.68 24.75 41.79
CA ALA A 64 5.38 23.55 41.43
C ALA A 64 4.50 22.55 40.68
N LEU A 65 3.24 22.31 41.16
CA LEU A 65 2.30 21.42 40.48
C LEU A 65 1.88 22.00 39.11
N ALA A 66 1.65 23.33 38.99
CA ALA A 66 1.27 23.93 37.71
C ALA A 66 2.39 23.77 36.66
N ALA A 67 3.65 23.97 37.04
CA ALA A 67 4.79 23.76 36.15
C ALA A 67 4.90 22.28 35.67
N GLN A 68 4.65 21.31 36.55
CA GLN A 68 4.61 19.90 36.14
C GLN A 68 3.40 19.58 35.28
N ALA A 69 2.25 20.20 35.55
CA ALA A 69 1.04 20.02 34.76
C ALA A 69 1.21 20.50 33.32
N ASP A 70 1.99 21.55 33.05
CA ASP A 70 2.29 22.02 31.72
C ASP A 70 2.95 20.90 30.87
N GLY A 71 3.98 20.22 31.40
CA GLY A 71 4.63 19.10 30.69
C GLY A 71 3.71 17.90 30.46
N VAL A 72 2.84 17.58 31.42
CA VAL A 72 1.86 16.48 31.24
C VAL A 72 0.85 16.81 30.17
N LEU A 73 0.33 18.04 30.14
CA LEU A 73 -0.66 18.50 29.16
C LEU A 73 -0.06 18.62 27.75
N GLU A 74 1.21 19.01 27.63
CA GLU A 74 1.95 19.03 26.36
C GLU A 74 2.07 17.61 25.78
N ARG A 75 2.53 16.64 26.60
CA ARG A 75 2.63 15.24 26.18
C ARG A 75 1.29 14.62 25.80
N LEU A 76 0.23 15.00 26.50
CA LEU A 76 -1.12 14.57 26.13
C LEU A 76 -1.53 15.13 24.77
N GLY A 77 -1.24 16.42 24.50
CA GLY A 77 -1.49 17.05 23.21
C GLY A 77 -0.72 16.36 22.06
N GLU A 78 0.53 15.99 22.27
CA GLU A 78 1.32 15.21 21.31
C GLU A 78 0.68 13.84 21.01
N ALA A 79 0.19 13.15 22.05
CA ALA A 79 -0.50 11.87 21.86
C ALA A 79 -1.85 12.04 21.14
N GLU A 80 -2.62 13.07 21.44
CA GLU A 80 -3.86 13.41 20.73
C GLU A 80 -3.61 13.74 19.26
N ALA A 81 -2.53 14.47 18.95
CA ALA A 81 -2.10 14.77 17.58
C ALA A 81 -1.68 13.49 16.83
N MET A 82 -0.89 12.61 17.48
CA MET A 82 -0.52 11.32 16.89
C MET A 82 -1.76 10.47 16.55
N VAL A 83 -2.74 10.39 17.43
CA VAL A 83 -4.00 9.66 17.17
C VAL A 83 -4.76 10.28 15.99
N ALA A 84 -4.78 11.61 15.90
CA ALA A 84 -5.40 12.30 14.76
C ALA A 84 -4.65 12.01 13.44
N ASP A 85 -3.32 11.97 13.47
CA ASP A 85 -2.48 11.63 12.31
C ASP A 85 -2.67 10.17 11.86
N LEU A 86 -2.74 9.23 12.80
CA LEU A 86 -3.04 7.82 12.51
C LEU A 86 -4.43 7.67 11.87
N ARG A 87 -5.46 8.34 12.43
CA ARG A 87 -6.83 8.31 11.87
C ARG A 87 -6.90 8.92 10.48
N ALA A 88 -6.12 9.93 10.21
CA ALA A 88 -6.03 10.57 8.90
C ALA A 88 -5.09 9.84 7.93
N GLY A 89 -4.45 8.74 8.36
CA GLY A 89 -3.46 8.00 7.56
C GLY A 89 -2.24 8.83 7.17
N ARG A 90 -1.90 9.87 7.94
CA ARG A 90 -0.71 10.69 7.67
C ARG A 90 0.58 10.06 8.18
N THR A 91 0.49 9.08 9.08
CA THR A 91 1.61 8.30 9.64
C THR A 91 1.23 6.84 9.71
N GLY A 92 2.23 5.96 9.86
CA GLY A 92 2.04 4.51 9.92
C GLY A 92 2.79 3.79 8.81
N SER A 93 2.34 2.61 8.43
CA SER A 93 2.88 1.83 7.32
C SER A 93 1.76 1.27 6.46
N LEU A 94 2.08 1.01 5.19
CA LEU A 94 1.26 0.24 4.25
C LEU A 94 2.18 -0.81 3.61
N SER A 95 1.88 -2.08 3.83
CA SER A 95 2.59 -3.20 3.22
C SER A 95 1.94 -3.58 1.89
N VAL A 96 2.78 -3.75 0.85
CA VAL A 96 2.33 -4.06 -0.52
C VAL A 96 3.12 -5.24 -1.05
N ALA A 97 2.43 -6.37 -1.29
CA ALA A 97 3.00 -7.52 -1.97
C ALA A 97 2.68 -7.45 -3.48
N TYR A 98 3.66 -7.77 -4.32
CA TYR A 98 3.56 -7.64 -5.76
C TYR A 98 4.42 -8.68 -6.48
N PHE A 99 4.11 -8.99 -7.74
CA PHE A 99 4.96 -9.81 -8.61
C PHE A 99 5.76 -8.95 -9.59
N ALA A 100 6.84 -9.53 -10.15
CA ALA A 100 7.91 -8.79 -10.82
C ALA A 100 7.44 -7.83 -11.93
N SER A 101 6.54 -8.23 -12.84
CA SER A 101 6.13 -7.35 -13.95
C SER A 101 5.29 -6.15 -13.48
N VAL A 102 4.45 -6.30 -12.46
CA VAL A 102 3.76 -5.16 -11.82
C VAL A 102 4.76 -4.25 -11.11
N GLY A 103 5.78 -4.84 -10.48
CA GLY A 103 6.84 -4.08 -9.81
C GLY A 103 7.52 -3.08 -10.74
N SER A 104 7.82 -3.48 -11.97
CA SER A 104 8.46 -2.61 -12.97
C SER A 104 7.48 -1.67 -13.69
N ALA A 105 6.25 -2.11 -13.97
CA ALA A 105 5.32 -1.36 -14.81
C ALA A 105 4.45 -0.38 -14.02
N TRP A 106 3.95 -0.73 -12.82
CA TRP A 106 2.93 0.05 -12.10
C TRP A 106 3.40 0.64 -10.77
N LEU A 107 4.25 -0.11 -10.01
CA LEU A 107 4.63 0.33 -8.67
C LEU A 107 5.36 1.67 -8.60
N PRO A 108 6.21 2.09 -9.55
CA PRO A 108 6.83 3.41 -9.48
C PRO A 108 5.82 4.54 -9.35
N ASP A 109 4.71 4.48 -10.08
CA ASP A 109 3.65 5.50 -10.03
C ASP A 109 2.82 5.41 -8.76
N VAL A 110 2.53 4.19 -8.29
CA VAL A 110 1.84 3.94 -7.02
C VAL A 110 2.65 4.49 -5.85
N VAL A 111 3.94 4.14 -5.78
CA VAL A 111 4.87 4.60 -4.73
C VAL A 111 4.97 6.13 -4.76
N ARG A 112 5.17 6.73 -5.94
CA ARG A 112 5.22 8.20 -6.08
C ARG A 112 3.94 8.84 -5.57
N THR A 113 2.77 8.32 -5.91
CA THR A 113 1.47 8.84 -5.46
C THR A 113 1.35 8.80 -3.94
N VAL A 114 1.61 7.64 -3.34
CA VAL A 114 1.47 7.48 -1.88
C VAL A 114 2.50 8.33 -1.13
N THR A 115 3.77 8.30 -1.52
CA THR A 115 4.82 9.05 -0.83
C THR A 115 4.67 10.56 -0.95
N THR A 116 4.08 11.05 -2.06
CA THR A 116 3.80 12.47 -2.25
C THR A 116 2.61 12.93 -1.40
N GLN A 117 1.54 12.15 -1.35
CA GLN A 117 0.32 12.51 -0.63
C GLN A 117 0.42 12.25 0.89
N PHE A 118 1.20 11.24 1.27
CA PHE A 118 1.34 10.79 2.66
C PHE A 118 2.82 10.62 3.05
N PRO A 119 3.59 11.72 3.16
CA PRO A 119 5.05 11.65 3.39
C PRO A 119 5.45 11.02 4.73
N GLY A 120 4.53 10.91 5.69
CA GLY A 120 4.76 10.24 6.98
C GLY A 120 4.40 8.74 6.98
N VAL A 121 3.94 8.20 5.85
CA VAL A 121 3.61 6.76 5.73
C VAL A 121 4.80 6.00 5.16
N ARG A 122 5.21 4.93 5.84
CA ARG A 122 6.23 4.00 5.36
C ARG A 122 5.58 2.96 4.44
N LEU A 123 6.13 2.79 3.24
CA LEU A 123 5.77 1.70 2.35
C LEU A 123 6.72 0.52 2.56
N ASP A 124 6.16 -0.66 2.83
CA ASP A 124 6.88 -1.93 2.89
C ASP A 124 6.52 -2.73 1.63
N LEU A 125 7.47 -2.86 0.70
CA LEU A 125 7.25 -3.52 -0.59
C LEU A 125 7.88 -4.92 -0.57
N GLU A 126 7.08 -5.95 -0.89
CA GLU A 126 7.52 -7.35 -0.92
C GLU A 126 7.28 -7.97 -2.29
N LEU A 127 8.33 -8.53 -2.91
CA LEU A 127 8.19 -9.33 -4.11
C LEU A 127 7.66 -10.71 -3.73
N ALA A 128 6.43 -11.04 -4.13
CA ALA A 128 5.75 -12.28 -3.78
C ALA A 128 5.03 -12.86 -5.00
N GLU A 129 5.41 -14.07 -5.40
CA GLU A 129 4.78 -14.79 -6.51
C GLU A 129 3.56 -15.62 -6.06
N HIS A 130 3.30 -15.70 -4.75
CA HIS A 130 2.22 -16.49 -4.16
C HIS A 130 1.53 -15.72 -3.04
N ILE A 131 0.24 -15.95 -2.89
CA ILE A 131 -0.52 -15.47 -1.72
C ILE A 131 -0.19 -16.40 -0.55
N PRO A 132 0.28 -15.88 0.60
CA PRO A 132 0.49 -16.69 1.79
C PRO A 132 -0.82 -17.38 2.25
N ASP A 133 -0.71 -18.63 2.71
CA ASP A 133 -1.86 -19.40 3.20
C ASP A 133 -2.46 -18.79 4.48
N LYS A 134 -1.60 -18.26 5.34
CA LYS A 134 -2.01 -17.64 6.60
C LYS A 134 -2.33 -16.17 6.41
N THR A 135 -3.49 -15.76 6.92
CA THR A 135 -3.97 -14.37 6.87
C THR A 135 -3.01 -13.39 7.54
N GLU A 136 -2.36 -13.78 8.64
CA GLU A 136 -1.42 -12.97 9.41
C GLU A 136 -0.11 -12.65 8.67
N ASP A 137 0.25 -13.48 7.69
CA ASP A 137 1.45 -13.32 6.86
C ASP A 137 1.16 -12.52 5.56
N ARG A 138 -0.09 -12.08 5.37
CA ARG A 138 -0.52 -11.38 4.15
C ARG A 138 -0.33 -9.87 4.28
N ALA A 139 0.20 -9.25 3.22
CA ALA A 139 0.31 -7.80 3.14
C ALA A 139 -1.07 -7.10 3.13
N ASP A 140 -1.10 -5.82 3.53
CA ASP A 140 -2.29 -4.97 3.52
C ASP A 140 -2.93 -4.87 2.13
N LEU A 141 -2.08 -4.73 1.11
CA LEU A 141 -2.45 -4.71 -0.30
C LEU A 141 -1.60 -5.73 -1.06
N GLN A 142 -2.23 -6.63 -1.80
CA GLN A 142 -1.53 -7.63 -2.59
C GLN A 142 -1.95 -7.51 -4.06
N ILE A 143 -0.99 -7.53 -4.97
CA ILE A 143 -1.27 -7.61 -6.39
C ILE A 143 -0.95 -9.04 -6.83
N VAL A 144 -1.97 -9.75 -7.32
CA VAL A 144 -1.89 -11.19 -7.56
C VAL A 144 -2.40 -11.57 -8.95
N VAL A 145 -1.91 -12.70 -9.45
CA VAL A 145 -2.47 -13.35 -10.65
C VAL A 145 -3.40 -14.46 -10.22
N ALA A 146 -4.62 -14.45 -10.75
CA ALA A 146 -5.61 -15.47 -10.45
C ALA A 146 -6.52 -15.73 -11.66
N ASN A 147 -7.38 -16.76 -11.55
CA ASN A 147 -8.43 -17.01 -12.53
C ASN A 147 -9.64 -16.08 -12.33
N ALA A 148 -10.56 -16.08 -13.29
CA ALA A 148 -11.76 -15.23 -13.26
C ALA A 148 -12.71 -15.51 -12.07
N GLU A 149 -12.61 -16.70 -11.43
CA GLU A 149 -13.43 -17.10 -10.28
C GLU A 149 -12.74 -16.84 -8.93
N PHE A 150 -11.67 -16.06 -8.93
CA PHE A 150 -10.87 -15.80 -7.73
C PHE A 150 -11.66 -15.11 -6.62
N ALA A 151 -11.57 -15.67 -5.42
CA ALA A 151 -12.08 -15.09 -4.17
C ALA A 151 -10.95 -14.82 -3.19
N ALA A 152 -10.89 -13.60 -2.67
CA ALA A 152 -9.80 -13.14 -1.80
C ALA A 152 -9.72 -13.85 -0.43
N GLY A 153 -10.80 -14.52 -0.02
CA GLY A 153 -10.93 -15.10 1.31
C GLY A 153 -11.45 -14.09 2.36
N SER A 154 -11.69 -14.59 3.57
CA SER A 154 -12.27 -13.77 4.65
C SER A 154 -11.34 -12.64 5.07
N GLY A 155 -11.89 -11.43 5.26
CA GLY A 155 -11.14 -10.24 5.69
C GLY A 155 -10.39 -9.53 4.57
N PHE A 156 -10.61 -9.92 3.30
CA PHE A 156 -10.00 -9.30 2.14
C PHE A 156 -11.02 -9.11 1.02
N THR A 157 -10.90 -8.01 0.30
CA THR A 157 -11.70 -7.69 -0.88
C THR A 157 -10.82 -7.69 -2.13
N ALA A 158 -11.25 -8.43 -3.17
CA ALA A 158 -10.55 -8.49 -4.46
C ALA A 158 -11.15 -7.48 -5.44
N TYR A 159 -10.28 -6.78 -6.16
CA TYR A 159 -10.60 -5.85 -7.23
C TYR A 159 -9.90 -6.30 -8.50
N HIS A 160 -10.65 -6.67 -9.52
CA HIS A 160 -10.09 -6.96 -10.84
C HIS A 160 -9.47 -5.69 -11.44
N LEU A 161 -8.23 -5.77 -11.91
CA LEU A 161 -7.48 -4.65 -12.49
C LEU A 161 -7.35 -4.78 -14.02
N LEU A 162 -6.84 -5.92 -14.48
CA LEU A 162 -6.49 -6.13 -15.88
C LEU A 162 -6.57 -7.61 -16.26
N ASP A 163 -7.05 -7.88 -17.47
CA ASP A 163 -6.78 -9.13 -18.18
C ASP A 163 -5.60 -8.87 -19.12
N ASP A 164 -4.48 -9.53 -18.83
CA ASP A 164 -3.16 -9.32 -19.45
C ASP A 164 -2.89 -10.47 -20.42
N PRO A 165 -3.01 -10.25 -21.75
CA PRO A 165 -2.77 -11.27 -22.74
C PRO A 165 -1.27 -11.56 -22.86
N TYR A 166 -0.94 -12.67 -23.54
CA TYR A 166 0.45 -13.04 -23.78
C TYR A 166 0.90 -12.59 -25.16
N VAL A 167 2.19 -12.26 -25.24
CA VAL A 167 2.87 -11.88 -26.46
C VAL A 167 4.09 -12.78 -26.68
N ALA A 168 4.43 -13.05 -27.94
CA ALA A 168 5.71 -13.63 -28.31
C ALA A 168 6.75 -12.50 -28.38
N VAL A 169 7.83 -12.63 -27.62
CA VAL A 169 8.99 -11.74 -27.72
C VAL A 169 10.01 -12.42 -28.64
N LEU A 170 10.34 -11.74 -29.71
CA LEU A 170 11.13 -12.25 -30.85
C LEU A 170 12.33 -11.35 -31.11
N PRO A 171 13.44 -11.87 -31.68
CA PRO A 171 14.45 -11.02 -32.31
C PRO A 171 13.83 -10.16 -33.42
N GLN A 172 14.29 -8.93 -33.60
CA GLN A 172 13.73 -8.01 -34.60
C GLN A 172 13.81 -8.53 -36.04
N ASN A 173 14.77 -9.44 -36.35
CA ASN A 173 14.95 -10.08 -37.67
C ASN A 173 14.22 -11.43 -37.80
N HIS A 174 13.35 -11.77 -36.86
CA HIS A 174 12.57 -13.01 -36.86
C HIS A 174 11.52 -13.01 -37.97
N ARG A 175 11.22 -14.18 -38.56
CA ARG A 175 10.21 -14.33 -39.64
C ARG A 175 8.81 -13.83 -39.28
N PHE A 176 8.50 -13.73 -37.99
CA PHE A 176 7.21 -13.25 -37.49
C PHE A 176 7.26 -11.81 -36.94
N ALA A 177 8.40 -11.13 -36.98
CA ALA A 177 8.58 -9.82 -36.33
C ALA A 177 7.65 -8.72 -36.88
N ASP A 178 7.29 -8.80 -38.15
CA ASP A 178 6.43 -7.82 -38.85
C ASP A 178 4.95 -8.23 -38.89
N ARG A 179 4.55 -9.25 -38.11
CA ARG A 179 3.17 -9.75 -38.05
C ARG A 179 2.35 -8.95 -37.04
N ASP A 180 1.09 -8.68 -37.35
CA ASP A 180 0.13 -8.09 -36.40
C ASP A 180 -0.26 -9.06 -35.28
N GLU A 181 -0.29 -10.37 -35.57
CA GLU A 181 -0.59 -11.45 -34.62
C GLU A 181 0.04 -12.77 -35.08
N ILE A 182 0.25 -13.70 -34.13
CA ILE A 182 0.77 -15.06 -34.40
C ILE A 182 -0.19 -16.07 -33.77
N GLU A 183 -0.62 -17.07 -34.54
CA GLU A 183 -1.32 -18.22 -33.95
C GLU A 183 -0.33 -19.04 -33.12
N LEU A 184 -0.73 -19.40 -31.89
CA LEU A 184 0.17 -20.11 -30.97
C LEU A 184 0.74 -21.40 -31.58
N ALA A 185 -0.03 -22.11 -32.43
CA ALA A 185 0.41 -23.30 -33.12
C ALA A 185 1.59 -23.05 -34.10
N GLU A 186 1.71 -21.85 -34.68
CA GLU A 186 2.81 -21.49 -35.60
C GLU A 186 4.17 -21.44 -34.90
N LEU A 187 4.19 -21.39 -33.55
CA LEU A 187 5.39 -21.36 -32.72
C LEU A 187 5.91 -22.75 -32.31
N GLU A 188 5.24 -23.85 -32.71
CA GLU A 188 5.57 -25.22 -32.31
C GLU A 188 7.06 -25.56 -32.53
N ASP A 189 7.58 -25.23 -33.74
CA ASP A 189 8.94 -25.58 -34.19
C ASP A 189 10.02 -24.54 -33.80
N GLU A 190 9.62 -23.48 -33.03
CA GLU A 190 10.57 -22.43 -32.66
C GLU A 190 11.49 -22.85 -31.49
N SER A 191 12.60 -22.14 -31.35
CA SER A 191 13.51 -22.33 -30.21
C SER A 191 12.95 -21.59 -28.97
N TRP A 192 12.35 -22.33 -28.06
CA TRP A 192 11.71 -21.75 -26.86
C TRP A 192 12.69 -21.48 -25.73
N ILE A 193 12.52 -20.33 -25.09
CA ILE A 193 13.17 -19.93 -23.84
C ILE A 193 12.08 -19.87 -22.76
N ASP A 194 12.23 -20.66 -21.69
CA ASP A 194 11.35 -20.59 -20.52
C ASP A 194 11.63 -19.31 -19.71
N ASN A 195 10.61 -18.74 -19.11
CA ASN A 195 10.69 -17.44 -18.43
C ASN A 195 10.07 -17.42 -17.04
N ASP A 196 9.70 -18.58 -16.48
CA ASP A 196 8.99 -18.67 -15.19
C ASP A 196 9.41 -19.96 -14.46
N PHE A 197 9.06 -20.05 -13.18
CA PHE A 197 9.32 -21.24 -12.36
C PHE A 197 8.52 -22.44 -12.85
N ALA A 198 9.02 -23.64 -12.66
CA ALA A 198 8.39 -24.89 -13.08
C ALA A 198 6.94 -25.06 -12.60
N ARG A 199 6.55 -24.44 -11.49
CA ARG A 199 5.20 -24.42 -10.93
C ARG A 199 4.52 -23.05 -10.98
N GLY A 200 5.13 -22.06 -11.65
CA GLY A 200 4.59 -20.72 -11.83
C GLY A 200 3.21 -20.74 -12.49
N TRP A 201 2.34 -19.85 -12.07
CA TRP A 201 0.99 -19.77 -12.62
C TRP A 201 1.02 -19.40 -14.11
N CYS A 202 1.86 -18.44 -14.48
CA CYS A 202 1.98 -17.96 -15.86
C CYS A 202 2.52 -19.05 -16.79
N ARG A 203 3.52 -19.82 -16.35
CA ARG A 203 4.05 -20.97 -17.12
C ARG A 203 2.98 -22.03 -17.34
N ARG A 204 2.23 -22.39 -16.29
CA ARG A 204 1.15 -23.40 -16.41
C ARG A 204 0.07 -22.96 -17.38
N ASN A 205 -0.32 -21.68 -17.32
CA ASN A 205 -1.32 -21.10 -18.22
C ASN A 205 -0.84 -21.18 -19.70
N LEU A 206 0.42 -20.80 -19.95
CA LEU A 206 1.03 -20.91 -21.28
C LEU A 206 1.06 -22.36 -21.78
N LEU A 207 1.57 -23.31 -20.98
CA LEU A 207 1.64 -24.72 -21.35
C LEU A 207 0.26 -25.34 -21.61
N GLN A 208 -0.75 -24.92 -20.86
CA GLN A 208 -2.13 -25.35 -21.12
C GLN A 208 -2.63 -24.82 -22.47
N ALA A 209 -2.32 -23.58 -22.82
CA ALA A 209 -2.66 -22.99 -24.11
C ALA A 209 -1.91 -23.72 -25.26
N CYS A 210 -0.61 -24.02 -25.11
CA CYS A 210 0.14 -24.81 -26.08
C CYS A 210 -0.47 -26.22 -26.28
N THR A 211 -0.85 -26.88 -25.19
CA THR A 211 -1.55 -28.17 -25.26
C THR A 211 -2.85 -28.08 -26.03
N ALA A 212 -3.65 -27.01 -25.81
CA ALA A 212 -4.88 -26.76 -26.54
C ALA A 212 -4.62 -26.43 -28.03
N ALA A 213 -3.45 -25.86 -28.37
CA ALA A 213 -2.98 -25.64 -29.74
C ALA A 213 -2.42 -26.91 -30.41
N GLY A 214 -2.31 -28.03 -29.68
CA GLY A 214 -1.89 -29.34 -30.19
C GLY A 214 -0.42 -29.68 -30.01
N PHE A 215 0.38 -28.88 -29.26
CA PHE A 215 1.81 -29.12 -29.06
C PHE A 215 2.26 -28.88 -27.60
N SER A 216 3.50 -29.30 -27.35
CA SER A 216 4.23 -29.00 -26.10
C SER A 216 5.58 -28.39 -26.45
N PRO A 217 5.86 -27.15 -26.02
CA PRO A 217 7.13 -26.51 -26.35
C PRO A 217 8.31 -27.25 -25.71
N THR A 218 9.41 -27.39 -26.45
CA THR A 218 10.68 -27.88 -25.92
C THR A 218 11.58 -26.70 -25.58
N PHE A 219 11.79 -26.45 -24.30
CA PHE A 219 12.61 -25.34 -23.84
C PHE A 219 14.10 -25.67 -24.08
N ARG A 220 14.77 -24.84 -24.87
CA ARG A 220 16.19 -24.90 -25.09
C ARG A 220 17.01 -24.32 -23.93
N VAL A 221 16.41 -23.29 -23.27
CA VAL A 221 16.98 -22.60 -22.12
C VAL A 221 15.84 -22.38 -21.12
N GLU A 222 16.13 -22.59 -19.85
CA GLU A 222 15.20 -22.27 -18.74
C GLU A 222 15.77 -21.08 -17.97
N ALA A 223 15.11 -19.92 -18.07
CA ALA A 223 15.29 -18.77 -17.20
C ALA A 223 14.13 -18.71 -16.18
N HIS A 224 14.31 -18.03 -15.08
CA HIS A 224 13.30 -17.96 -14.02
C HIS A 224 12.74 -16.55 -13.84
N ASP A 225 13.01 -15.67 -14.79
CA ASP A 225 12.51 -14.29 -14.83
C ASP A 225 12.44 -13.77 -16.27
N TYR A 226 11.54 -12.81 -16.50
CA TYR A 226 11.33 -12.22 -17.82
C TYR A 226 12.54 -11.44 -18.35
N PRO A 227 13.22 -10.56 -17.55
CA PRO A 227 14.38 -9.82 -18.03
C PRO A 227 15.48 -10.72 -18.57
N THR A 228 15.80 -11.83 -17.88
CA THR A 228 16.81 -12.81 -18.32
C THR A 228 16.37 -13.52 -19.60
N ALA A 229 15.10 -13.95 -19.69
CA ALA A 229 14.57 -14.58 -20.90
C ALA A 229 14.62 -13.63 -22.11
N VAL A 230 14.24 -12.38 -21.93
CA VAL A 230 14.30 -11.33 -22.97
C VAL A 230 15.74 -11.05 -23.41
N ALA A 231 16.70 -11.03 -22.48
CA ALA A 231 18.13 -10.89 -22.83
C ALA A 231 18.64 -12.06 -23.69
N PHE A 232 18.16 -13.28 -23.47
CA PHE A 232 18.47 -14.42 -24.33
C PHE A 232 17.80 -14.31 -25.69
N VAL A 233 16.61 -13.72 -25.81
CA VAL A 233 15.99 -13.40 -27.10
C VAL A 233 16.84 -12.39 -27.85
N GLU A 234 17.27 -11.31 -27.20
CA GLU A 234 18.16 -10.29 -27.79
C GLU A 234 19.47 -10.90 -28.28
N ALA A 235 20.03 -11.89 -27.57
CA ALA A 235 21.21 -12.63 -27.97
C ALA A 235 20.96 -13.61 -29.12
N GLY A 236 19.75 -13.74 -29.65
CA GLY A 236 19.41 -14.62 -30.78
C GLY A 236 19.36 -16.11 -30.40
N ILE A 237 19.20 -16.46 -29.14
CA ILE A 237 19.18 -17.86 -28.67
C ILE A 237 17.85 -18.54 -29.02
N GLY A 238 16.74 -17.76 -29.04
CA GLY A 238 15.41 -18.25 -29.32
C GLY A 238 14.38 -17.16 -29.14
N MET A 239 13.13 -17.57 -28.85
CA MET A 239 12.03 -16.67 -28.53
C MET A 239 11.41 -17.06 -27.20
N THR A 240 10.61 -16.17 -26.63
CA THR A 240 9.85 -16.46 -25.41
C THR A 240 8.42 -15.93 -25.54
N VAL A 241 7.47 -16.55 -24.82
CA VAL A 241 6.08 -16.09 -24.73
C VAL A 241 5.79 -15.74 -23.29
N LEU A 242 5.42 -14.50 -23.03
CA LEU A 242 5.19 -13.98 -21.70
C LEU A 242 3.99 -13.00 -21.68
N PRO A 243 3.39 -12.71 -20.53
CA PRO A 243 2.33 -11.71 -20.44
C PRO A 243 2.80 -10.33 -20.89
N GLU A 244 1.96 -9.59 -21.58
CA GLU A 244 2.28 -8.31 -22.23
C GLU A 244 2.85 -7.27 -21.24
N LEU A 245 2.34 -7.25 -19.99
CA LEU A 245 2.88 -6.39 -18.93
C LEU A 245 4.37 -6.69 -18.63
N GLY A 246 4.84 -7.90 -18.93
CA GLY A 246 6.26 -8.27 -18.84
C GLY A 246 7.12 -7.77 -20.01
N ALA A 247 6.49 -7.33 -21.10
CA ALA A 247 7.14 -6.86 -22.32
C ALA A 247 7.18 -5.32 -22.45
N VAL A 248 6.85 -4.57 -21.40
CA VAL A 248 6.73 -3.08 -21.47
C VAL A 248 8.05 -2.37 -21.81
N ASN A 249 9.21 -2.95 -21.46
CA ASN A 249 10.53 -2.33 -21.64
C ASN A 249 11.45 -3.28 -22.43
N LEU A 250 11.09 -3.60 -23.65
CA LEU A 250 11.89 -4.47 -24.51
C LEU A 250 13.15 -3.76 -25.04
N PRO A 251 14.29 -4.48 -25.15
CA PRO A 251 15.46 -3.99 -25.86
C PRO A 251 15.15 -3.67 -27.33
N PRO A 252 15.83 -2.67 -27.95
CA PRO A 252 15.56 -2.26 -29.33
C PRO A 252 15.74 -3.38 -30.39
N ALA A 253 16.51 -4.42 -30.08
CA ALA A 253 16.75 -5.55 -30.98
C ALA A 253 15.67 -6.65 -30.86
N THR A 254 14.61 -6.41 -30.08
CA THR A 254 13.49 -7.34 -29.89
C THR A 254 12.17 -6.67 -30.22
N VAL A 255 11.15 -7.49 -30.52
CA VAL A 255 9.79 -7.06 -30.81
C VAL A 255 8.81 -7.98 -30.09
N SER A 256 7.66 -7.43 -29.65
CA SER A 256 6.55 -8.23 -29.16
C SER A 256 5.46 -8.33 -30.21
N VAL A 257 4.92 -9.53 -30.40
CA VAL A 257 3.79 -9.80 -31.29
C VAL A 257 2.70 -10.53 -30.51
N PRO A 258 1.44 -10.08 -30.56
CA PRO A 258 0.32 -10.73 -29.89
C PRO A 258 0.17 -12.20 -30.29
N VAL A 259 -0.10 -13.08 -29.30
CA VAL A 259 -0.37 -14.49 -29.51
C VAL A 259 -1.86 -14.76 -29.45
N VAL A 260 -2.35 -15.48 -30.45
CA VAL A 260 -3.80 -15.76 -30.60
C VAL A 260 -4.04 -17.24 -30.89
N ARG A 261 -5.28 -17.69 -30.78
CA ARG A 261 -5.81 -19.01 -31.18
C ARG A 261 -5.00 -20.24 -30.67
N PRO A 262 -4.99 -20.56 -29.38
CA PRO A 262 -5.64 -19.81 -28.31
C PRO A 262 -4.78 -18.63 -27.84
N ALA A 263 -5.43 -17.56 -27.33
CA ALA A 263 -4.76 -16.47 -26.66
C ALA A 263 -4.69 -16.78 -25.15
N PRO A 264 -3.53 -17.13 -24.58
CA PRO A 264 -3.43 -17.23 -23.13
C PRO A 264 -3.60 -15.84 -22.50
N VAL A 265 -4.29 -15.78 -21.38
CA VAL A 265 -4.56 -14.53 -20.65
C VAL A 265 -4.37 -14.81 -19.16
N ARG A 266 -3.81 -13.87 -18.41
CA ARG A 266 -3.84 -13.88 -16.94
C ARG A 266 -4.66 -12.72 -16.42
N SER A 267 -5.47 -12.96 -15.39
CA SER A 267 -6.21 -11.88 -14.73
C SER A 267 -5.43 -11.38 -13.51
N ILE A 268 -5.27 -10.07 -13.42
CA ILE A 268 -4.56 -9.39 -12.34
C ILE A 268 -5.59 -8.76 -11.40
N TYR A 269 -5.44 -9.02 -10.11
CA TYR A 269 -6.29 -8.49 -9.04
C TYR A 269 -5.46 -7.72 -8.03
N ALA A 270 -6.03 -6.64 -7.50
CA ALA A 270 -5.63 -6.07 -6.22
C ALA A 270 -6.47 -6.71 -5.12
N VAL A 271 -5.84 -7.22 -4.09
CA VAL A 271 -6.47 -7.82 -2.91
C VAL A 271 -6.15 -6.96 -1.72
N LEU A 272 -7.15 -6.27 -1.19
CA LEU A 272 -7.00 -5.30 -0.10
C LEU A 272 -7.58 -5.86 1.19
N GLN A 273 -6.84 -5.76 2.29
CA GLN A 273 -7.31 -6.13 3.61
C GLN A 273 -8.41 -5.18 4.09
N ASP A 274 -9.55 -5.71 4.52
CA ASP A 274 -10.72 -4.92 4.92
C ASP A 274 -10.42 -3.99 6.10
N ALA A 275 -9.51 -4.39 6.99
CA ALA A 275 -9.09 -3.59 8.14
C ALA A 275 -8.46 -2.25 7.75
N VAL A 276 -7.73 -2.18 6.62
CA VAL A 276 -7.06 -0.96 6.14
C VAL A 276 -7.76 -0.31 4.95
N ALA A 277 -8.81 -0.93 4.40
CA ALA A 277 -9.48 -0.49 3.17
C ALA A 277 -10.07 0.93 3.24
N HIS A 278 -10.31 1.43 4.46
CA HIS A 278 -10.83 2.78 4.70
C HIS A 278 -9.73 3.84 4.93
N THR A 279 -8.46 3.43 4.97
CA THR A 279 -7.36 4.36 5.22
C THR A 279 -6.98 5.13 3.95
N PRO A 280 -6.71 6.45 4.04
CA PRO A 280 -6.38 7.26 2.88
C PRO A 280 -5.19 6.74 2.05
N PRO A 281 -4.08 6.22 2.64
CA PRO A 281 -2.97 5.67 1.86
C PRO A 281 -3.35 4.42 1.06
N ALA A 282 -4.17 3.52 1.63
CA ALA A 282 -4.61 2.30 0.95
C ALA A 282 -5.57 2.64 -0.21
N ILE A 283 -6.48 3.60 -0.02
CA ILE A 283 -7.36 4.11 -1.08
C ILE A 283 -6.53 4.70 -2.22
N ALA A 284 -5.57 5.57 -1.91
CA ALA A 284 -4.71 6.20 -2.92
C ALA A 284 -3.86 5.18 -3.68
N ALA A 285 -3.33 4.15 -3.01
CA ALA A 285 -2.58 3.07 -3.64
C ALA A 285 -3.48 2.25 -4.59
N LEU A 286 -4.68 1.87 -4.16
CA LEU A 286 -5.64 1.14 -4.99
C LEU A 286 -6.08 1.96 -6.21
N ASP A 287 -6.35 3.25 -6.05
CA ASP A 287 -6.75 4.12 -7.16
C ASP A 287 -5.60 4.35 -8.15
N ALA A 288 -4.36 4.48 -7.67
CA ALA A 288 -3.17 4.54 -8.52
C ALA A 288 -2.98 3.24 -9.33
N LEU A 289 -3.19 2.06 -8.73
CA LEU A 289 -3.17 0.77 -9.42
C LEU A 289 -4.24 0.70 -10.52
N ARG A 290 -5.47 1.14 -10.25
CA ARG A 290 -6.55 1.19 -11.25
C ARG A 290 -6.19 2.10 -12.42
N GLN A 291 -5.60 3.26 -12.14
CA GLN A 291 -5.17 4.19 -13.19
C GLN A 291 -4.05 3.57 -14.04
N ALA A 292 -3.06 2.92 -13.43
CA ALA A 292 -1.99 2.23 -14.14
C ALA A 292 -2.53 1.10 -15.02
N ALA A 293 -3.49 0.31 -14.53
CA ALA A 293 -4.14 -0.75 -15.31
C ALA A 293 -4.91 -0.20 -16.53
N VAL A 294 -5.62 0.93 -16.37
CA VAL A 294 -6.31 1.61 -17.48
C VAL A 294 -5.31 2.13 -18.52
N ALA A 295 -4.20 2.72 -18.06
CA ALA A 295 -3.14 3.21 -18.96
C ALA A 295 -2.50 2.08 -19.77
N SER A 296 -2.27 0.91 -19.15
CA SER A 296 -1.75 -0.29 -19.81
C SER A 296 -2.71 -0.78 -20.91
N ARG A 297 -4.03 -0.81 -20.64
CA ARG A 297 -5.03 -1.16 -21.68
C ARG A 297 -5.02 -0.20 -22.86
N ALA A 298 -4.88 1.10 -22.62
CA ALA A 298 -4.86 2.11 -23.67
C ALA A 298 -3.62 1.98 -24.57
N ALA A 299 -2.47 1.62 -24.01
CA ALA A 299 -1.24 1.38 -24.75
C ALA A 299 -1.36 0.17 -25.69
N VAL A 300 -2.02 -0.90 -25.26
CA VAL A 300 -2.31 -2.11 -26.05
C VAL A 300 -3.21 -1.82 -27.25
N VAL A 301 -4.20 -0.96 -27.12
CA VAL A 301 -5.14 -0.62 -28.22
C VAL A 301 -4.51 0.36 -29.24
N ALA A 302 -3.44 1.06 -28.84
CA ALA A 302 -2.77 2.07 -29.67
C ALA A 302 -1.53 1.54 -30.43
N ALA A 303 -1.04 0.33 -30.09
CA ALA A 303 0.08 -0.36 -30.74
C ALA A 303 -0.43 -1.32 -31.81
#